data_0243613f9299964acdbffd466ec2f408
#
_entry.id   0243613f9299964acdbffd466ec2f408
#
_cell.length_a   1.000
_cell.length_b   1.000
_cell.length_c   1.000
_cell.angle_alpha   90.00
_cell.angle_beta   90.00
_cell.angle_gamma   90.00
#
_symmetry.space_group_name_H-M   'P 1'
#
loop_
_entity.id
_entity.type
_entity.pdbx_description
1 polymer ?
#
loop_
_entity_poly.entity_id
_entity_poly.type
_entity_poly.pdbx_seq_one_letter_code
_entity_poly.pdbx_strand_id
1 'polypeptide(L)'
;MAAALFTITAGAANGDIINGWLMVEDFEGSPTISTFNYLDYPTQGTAKVIDNTTGTGTDGKVASFVGGDYNTVIELSVKLPEGKELKNYSQIAFDLYRNSGDGNYKKMLVQADDFRIHMDEGAENNPEQAPAEKWTEKSYSIDLTNTVGNSFKLRIGILSDNADYLIDNVRLKVINEEDMPGKSQNGTVTNGWLMAEDFEGYLMGAKLTVYPIQFEAKGNADVVKAPTDDRGRSAHFKATDWNNIIEVPIKLLQGTVLSDYSDISFDLYICDGSDRYRDIYIYADDETILAQSGNTDQEKTGEWLTKVFSIPEGLSAGNTFKLRIGMNIAAGEEYYIDNVRLRPTTATGITDVQAGAETVVVVDGGVMINAGAKAAYAVYDISGRAVSQGVADGSKTVTLQRGVYVVRVNGKAVKVLVR
;
A
#
# COMPACT_ATOMS: atom_id res chain seq x y z
N MET A 1 -20.35 10.01 -9.47
CA MET A 1 -19.88 11.38 -9.14
C MET A 1 -19.11 11.90 -10.35
N ALA A 2 -19.45 13.07 -10.88
CA ALA A 2 -18.68 13.68 -11.96
C ALA A 2 -17.30 14.02 -11.40
N ALA A 3 -16.24 13.46 -11.98
CA ALA A 3 -14.89 13.91 -11.72
C ALA A 3 -14.87 15.42 -12.03
N ALA A 4 -14.59 16.23 -11.02
CA ALA A 4 -14.33 17.63 -11.22
C ALA A 4 -13.09 17.70 -12.12
N LEU A 5 -13.26 18.17 -13.34
CA LEU A 5 -12.16 18.55 -14.20
C LEU A 5 -11.39 19.62 -13.42
N PHE A 6 -10.23 19.27 -12.92
CA PHE A 6 -9.31 20.25 -12.33
C PHE A 6 -8.82 21.10 -13.49
N THR A 7 -9.49 22.20 -13.75
CA THR A 7 -8.93 23.27 -14.57
C THR A 7 -7.75 23.84 -13.80
N ILE A 8 -6.54 23.34 -14.10
CA ILE A 8 -5.35 24.12 -13.83
C ILE A 8 -5.51 25.33 -14.74
N THR A 9 -5.66 26.50 -14.12
CA THR A 9 -5.73 27.76 -14.85
C THR A 9 -4.50 27.86 -15.75
N ALA A 10 -4.73 28.17 -17.03
CA ALA A 10 -3.67 28.46 -17.98
C ALA A 10 -2.61 29.36 -17.32
N GLY A 11 -1.37 28.83 -17.18
CA GLY A 11 -0.26 29.57 -16.59
C GLY A 11 0.55 28.90 -15.49
N ALA A 12 0.34 27.61 -15.18
CA ALA A 12 1.27 26.89 -14.30
C ALA A 12 2.55 26.56 -15.05
N ALA A 13 3.66 27.16 -14.68
CA ALA A 13 4.96 26.85 -15.29
C ALA A 13 5.60 25.60 -14.66
N ASN A 14 6.52 24.98 -15.41
CA ASN A 14 7.31 23.87 -14.89
C ASN A 14 8.01 24.24 -13.58
N GLY A 15 7.83 23.43 -12.55
CA GLY A 15 8.33 23.65 -11.19
C GLY A 15 7.32 24.30 -10.22
N ASP A 16 6.19 24.82 -10.69
CA ASP A 16 5.15 25.36 -9.83
C ASP A 16 4.40 24.28 -9.07
N ILE A 17 4.08 24.54 -7.80
CA ILE A 17 3.23 23.66 -6.98
C ILE A 17 1.85 24.34 -6.83
N ILE A 18 0.84 23.75 -7.46
CA ILE A 18 -0.53 24.24 -7.41
C ILE A 18 -1.46 23.16 -6.85
N ASN A 19 -2.15 23.44 -5.77
CA ASN A 19 -3.08 22.51 -5.09
C ASN A 19 -2.40 21.16 -4.72
N GLY A 20 -1.12 21.22 -4.34
CA GLY A 20 -0.33 20.04 -3.99
C GLY A 20 0.16 19.21 -5.19
N TRP A 21 0.09 19.74 -6.40
CA TRP A 21 0.66 19.13 -7.60
C TRP A 21 1.85 19.94 -8.11
N LEU A 22 3.00 19.31 -8.25
CA LEU A 22 4.17 19.86 -8.92
C LEU A 22 3.98 19.73 -10.43
N MET A 23 3.96 20.83 -11.18
CA MET A 23 3.99 20.80 -12.63
C MET A 23 5.39 20.36 -13.08
N VAL A 24 5.44 19.23 -13.77
CA VAL A 24 6.69 18.64 -14.28
C VAL A 24 6.96 19.08 -15.71
N GLU A 25 5.92 19.06 -16.55
CA GLU A 25 6.05 19.48 -17.95
C GLU A 25 4.70 19.96 -18.51
N ASP A 26 4.66 21.21 -18.92
CA ASP A 26 3.51 21.89 -19.55
C ASP A 26 3.68 22.09 -21.07
N PHE A 27 4.80 21.63 -21.61
CA PHE A 27 5.22 21.73 -23.01
C PHE A 27 5.33 23.16 -23.60
N GLU A 28 5.01 24.20 -22.87
CA GLU A 28 5.09 25.60 -23.34
C GLU A 28 6.52 26.00 -23.72
N GLY A 29 7.50 25.46 -22.98
CA GLY A 29 8.92 25.67 -23.26
C GLY A 29 9.44 24.93 -24.50
N SER A 30 8.60 24.16 -25.18
CA SER A 30 8.98 23.30 -26.32
C SER A 30 10.17 22.37 -25.99
N PRO A 31 10.06 21.51 -24.96
CA PRO A 31 11.13 20.59 -24.60
C PRO A 31 11.43 19.63 -25.75
N THR A 32 12.65 19.10 -25.77
CA THR A 32 12.98 18.00 -26.67
C THR A 32 12.35 16.71 -26.16
N ILE A 33 11.46 16.13 -26.93
CA ILE A 33 10.88 14.82 -26.69
C ILE A 33 11.33 13.83 -27.78
N SER A 34 11.27 12.54 -27.46
CA SER A 34 11.65 11.45 -28.37
C SER A 34 10.66 10.30 -28.28
N THR A 35 10.87 9.28 -29.10
CA THR A 35 10.12 8.03 -29.02
C THR A 35 10.94 6.97 -28.30
N PHE A 36 10.28 6.10 -27.53
CA PHE A 36 10.86 4.97 -26.81
C PHE A 36 10.08 3.70 -27.11
N ASN A 37 10.78 2.62 -27.44
CA ASN A 37 10.18 1.29 -27.60
C ASN A 37 10.56 0.41 -26.41
N TYR A 38 9.58 -0.07 -25.65
CA TYR A 38 9.82 -0.77 -24.40
C TYR A 38 10.31 -2.23 -24.57
N LEU A 39 10.31 -2.75 -25.80
CA LEU A 39 10.85 -4.07 -26.14
C LEU A 39 12.23 -4.01 -26.84
N ASP A 40 12.91 -2.87 -26.81
CA ASP A 40 14.20 -2.64 -27.46
C ASP A 40 14.19 -2.87 -28.99
N TYR A 41 13.03 -2.77 -29.63
CA TYR A 41 12.92 -2.73 -31.08
C TYR A 41 13.12 -1.30 -31.63
N PRO A 42 13.40 -1.14 -32.90
CA PRO A 42 13.42 0.19 -33.53
C PRO A 42 12.11 0.93 -33.25
N THR A 43 12.22 2.17 -32.78
CA THR A 43 11.05 3.00 -32.52
C THR A 43 10.30 3.32 -33.82
N GLN A 44 8.96 3.32 -33.72
CA GLN A 44 8.09 3.72 -34.82
C GLN A 44 7.28 4.94 -34.39
N GLY A 45 6.76 5.68 -35.39
CA GLY A 45 6.00 6.89 -35.12
C GLY A 45 6.87 8.11 -34.86
N THR A 46 6.24 9.22 -34.58
CA THR A 46 6.86 10.53 -34.39
C THR A 46 6.30 11.20 -33.16
N ALA A 47 7.20 11.61 -32.24
CA ALA A 47 6.88 12.44 -31.09
C ALA A 47 7.42 13.86 -31.31
N LYS A 48 6.59 14.87 -31.12
CA LYS A 48 6.97 16.29 -31.24
C LYS A 48 6.06 17.18 -30.39
N VAL A 49 6.55 18.35 -30.02
CA VAL A 49 5.73 19.39 -29.40
C VAL A 49 5.06 20.21 -30.51
N ILE A 50 3.76 20.42 -30.41
CA ILE A 50 2.94 21.17 -31.38
C ILE A 50 2.00 22.12 -30.65
N ASP A 51 1.47 23.11 -31.36
CA ASP A 51 0.37 23.94 -30.85
C ASP A 51 -0.90 23.09 -30.69
N ASN A 52 -1.65 23.28 -29.61
CA ASN A 52 -2.90 22.57 -29.39
C ASN A 52 -3.96 23.02 -30.40
N THR A 53 -4.35 22.13 -31.29
CA THR A 53 -5.34 22.39 -32.35
C THR A 53 -6.70 21.76 -32.09
N THR A 54 -6.92 21.16 -30.91
CA THR A 54 -8.18 20.44 -30.60
C THR A 54 -9.37 21.38 -30.37
N GLY A 55 -9.12 22.68 -30.16
CA GLY A 55 -10.14 23.66 -29.85
C GLY A 55 -10.79 23.50 -28.46
N THR A 56 -10.27 22.55 -27.67
CA THR A 56 -10.71 22.24 -26.31
C THR A 56 -9.51 21.94 -25.42
N GLY A 57 -9.67 22.04 -24.09
CA GLY A 57 -8.58 21.81 -23.14
C GLY A 57 -7.78 23.09 -22.86
N THR A 58 -6.48 22.93 -22.58
CA THR A 58 -5.56 24.04 -22.37
C THR A 58 -5.18 24.71 -23.68
N ASP A 59 -5.13 26.03 -23.71
CA ASP A 59 -4.50 26.77 -24.79
C ASP A 59 -2.98 26.58 -24.69
N GLY A 60 -2.27 26.55 -25.81
CA GLY A 60 -0.82 26.47 -25.81
C GLY A 60 -0.28 25.26 -26.58
N LYS A 61 0.83 24.70 -26.08
CA LYS A 61 1.54 23.59 -26.70
C LYS A 61 1.33 22.29 -25.99
N VAL A 62 1.39 21.20 -26.75
CA VAL A 62 1.19 19.84 -26.27
C VAL A 62 2.21 18.88 -26.89
N ALA A 63 2.52 17.78 -26.20
CA ALA A 63 3.24 16.69 -26.80
C ALA A 63 2.29 15.88 -27.70
N SER A 64 2.68 15.69 -28.96
CA SER A 64 1.95 14.90 -29.96
C SER A 64 2.72 13.63 -30.27
N PHE A 65 2.02 12.51 -30.36
CA PHE A 65 2.53 11.26 -30.90
C PHE A 65 1.62 10.77 -32.03
N VAL A 66 2.22 10.44 -33.17
CA VAL A 66 1.50 9.96 -34.35
C VAL A 66 2.21 8.76 -34.96
N GLY A 67 1.45 7.74 -35.30
CA GLY A 67 1.97 6.48 -35.82
C GLY A 67 2.46 5.62 -34.66
N GLY A 68 3.19 4.62 -34.95
CA GLY A 68 3.75 3.76 -33.92
C GLY A 68 3.30 2.32 -34.07
N ASP A 69 3.81 1.52 -33.18
CA ASP A 69 3.49 0.12 -33.00
C ASP A 69 2.96 -0.10 -31.56
N TYR A 70 2.67 -1.34 -31.23
CA TYR A 70 2.21 -1.71 -29.88
C TYR A 70 3.23 -1.48 -28.76
N ASN A 71 4.43 -0.96 -29.06
CA ASN A 71 5.55 -0.92 -28.12
C ASN A 71 6.20 0.46 -28.01
N THR A 72 5.76 1.46 -28.79
CA THR A 72 6.39 2.78 -28.86
C THR A 72 5.53 3.86 -28.21
N VAL A 73 6.14 4.69 -27.35
CA VAL A 73 5.52 5.82 -26.65
C VAL A 73 6.42 7.05 -26.67
N ILE A 74 5.93 8.18 -26.16
CA ILE A 74 6.72 9.38 -25.92
C ILE A 74 7.71 9.14 -24.79
N GLU A 75 8.96 9.64 -24.97
CA GLU A 75 9.95 9.77 -23.91
C GLU A 75 10.33 11.24 -23.73
N LEU A 76 10.34 11.71 -22.49
CA LEU A 76 10.80 13.04 -22.11
C LEU A 76 11.73 12.98 -20.90
N SER A 77 12.63 13.99 -20.78
CA SER A 77 13.51 14.11 -19.63
C SER A 77 12.82 14.91 -18.54
N VAL A 78 12.78 14.34 -17.34
CA VAL A 78 12.25 15.00 -16.14
C VAL A 78 13.39 15.30 -15.19
N LYS A 79 13.36 16.51 -14.61
CA LYS A 79 14.23 16.89 -13.49
C LYS A 79 13.39 17.46 -12.36
N LEU A 80 13.43 16.78 -11.22
CA LEU A 80 12.73 17.20 -10.01
C LEU A 80 13.48 18.33 -9.29
N PRO A 81 12.82 19.07 -8.39
CA PRO A 81 13.47 20.03 -7.51
C PRO A 81 14.64 19.42 -6.73
N GLU A 82 15.63 20.23 -6.38
CA GLU A 82 16.80 19.78 -5.62
C GLU A 82 16.41 19.04 -4.33
N GLY A 83 17.06 17.92 -4.07
CA GLY A 83 16.81 17.07 -2.91
C GLY A 83 15.53 16.23 -2.98
N LYS A 84 14.79 16.27 -4.09
CA LYS A 84 13.61 15.44 -4.31
C LYS A 84 13.91 14.30 -5.26
N GLU A 85 13.28 13.14 -5.00
CA GLU A 85 13.31 11.92 -5.81
C GLU A 85 11.87 11.51 -6.13
N LEU A 86 11.66 10.59 -7.06
CA LEU A 86 10.31 10.19 -7.47
C LEU A 86 9.48 9.65 -6.29
N LYS A 87 10.09 8.96 -5.33
CA LYS A 87 9.43 8.46 -4.11
C LYS A 87 8.85 9.56 -3.18
N ASN A 88 9.17 10.84 -3.42
CA ASN A 88 8.59 11.95 -2.67
C ASN A 88 7.22 12.40 -3.21
N TYR A 89 6.69 11.67 -4.20
CA TYR A 89 5.41 11.96 -4.84
C TYR A 89 4.53 10.72 -4.83
N SER A 90 3.24 10.91 -4.53
CA SER A 90 2.30 9.79 -4.38
C SER A 90 1.63 9.36 -5.68
N GLN A 91 1.53 10.26 -6.65
CA GLN A 91 0.84 10.02 -7.92
C GLN A 91 1.52 10.79 -9.05
N ILE A 92 1.40 10.27 -10.26
CA ILE A 92 1.61 11.01 -11.50
C ILE A 92 0.27 11.21 -12.20
N ALA A 93 0.03 12.40 -12.71
CA ALA A 93 -1.14 12.68 -13.54
C ALA A 93 -0.74 13.47 -14.79
N PHE A 94 -1.56 13.36 -15.82
CA PHE A 94 -1.43 14.10 -17.08
C PHE A 94 -2.76 14.15 -17.79
N ASP A 95 -2.89 15.10 -18.70
CA ASP A 95 -4.05 15.22 -19.56
C ASP A 95 -3.76 14.52 -20.88
N LEU A 96 -4.67 13.64 -21.28
CA LEU A 96 -4.57 12.83 -22.49
C LEU A 96 -5.73 13.16 -23.44
N TYR A 97 -5.41 13.44 -24.68
CA TYR A 97 -6.36 13.53 -25.79
C TYR A 97 -6.02 12.49 -26.84
N ARG A 98 -6.97 11.68 -27.19
CA ARG A 98 -6.84 10.64 -28.18
C ARG A 98 -7.58 11.03 -29.44
N ASN A 99 -6.89 11.07 -30.58
CA ASN A 99 -7.54 11.29 -31.86
C ASN A 99 -8.37 10.08 -32.28
N SER A 100 -9.33 10.28 -33.18
CA SER A 100 -10.16 9.22 -33.72
C SER A 100 -9.37 8.34 -34.69
N GLY A 101 -9.69 7.04 -34.74
CA GLY A 101 -9.17 6.13 -35.76
C GLY A 101 -7.96 5.30 -35.40
N ASP A 102 -7.46 5.39 -34.17
CA ASP A 102 -6.46 4.50 -33.65
C ASP A 102 -7.02 3.07 -33.42
N GLY A 103 -6.15 2.04 -33.53
CA GLY A 103 -6.51 0.64 -33.49
C GLY A 103 -7.30 0.19 -32.24
N ASN A 104 -7.83 -1.01 -32.27
CA ASN A 104 -8.75 -1.52 -31.22
C ASN A 104 -8.06 -1.92 -29.90
N TYR A 105 -6.76 -2.15 -29.91
CA TYR A 105 -6.01 -2.63 -28.75
C TYR A 105 -5.13 -1.52 -28.19
N LYS A 106 -5.40 -1.09 -26.98
CA LYS A 106 -4.73 0.06 -26.39
C LYS A 106 -4.32 -0.24 -24.96
N LYS A 107 -3.03 -0.11 -24.70
CA LYS A 107 -2.46 -0.17 -23.36
C LYS A 107 -1.91 1.20 -22.99
N MET A 108 -2.09 1.64 -21.79
CA MET A 108 -1.40 2.80 -21.24
C MET A 108 -0.09 2.33 -20.63
N LEU A 109 1.03 2.99 -21.00
CA LEU A 109 2.31 2.84 -20.33
C LEU A 109 2.67 4.14 -19.63
N VAL A 110 3.10 4.04 -18.36
CA VAL A 110 3.75 5.10 -17.60
C VAL A 110 4.95 4.49 -16.88
N GLN A 111 6.16 4.95 -17.25
CA GLN A 111 7.42 4.38 -16.75
C GLN A 111 8.44 5.48 -16.49
N ALA A 112 9.15 5.43 -15.37
CA ALA A 112 10.27 6.33 -15.05
C ALA A 112 11.58 5.52 -15.05
N ASP A 113 12.47 5.77 -16.01
CA ASP A 113 13.60 4.90 -16.34
C ASP A 113 13.14 3.44 -16.48
N ASP A 114 13.66 2.53 -15.66
CA ASP A 114 13.25 1.12 -15.65
C ASP A 114 12.13 0.81 -14.64
N PHE A 115 11.67 1.80 -13.90
CA PHE A 115 10.59 1.65 -12.92
C PHE A 115 9.22 1.83 -13.57
N ARG A 116 8.43 0.76 -13.63
CA ARG A 116 7.08 0.77 -14.18
C ARG A 116 6.08 1.29 -13.15
N ILE A 117 5.52 2.47 -13.40
CA ILE A 117 4.47 3.07 -12.57
C ILE A 117 3.12 2.43 -12.92
N HIS A 118 2.83 2.30 -14.22
CA HIS A 118 1.58 1.71 -14.71
C HIS A 118 1.78 1.05 -16.07
N MET A 119 1.09 -0.05 -16.28
CA MET A 119 0.90 -0.67 -17.57
C MET A 119 -0.36 -1.52 -17.54
N ASP A 120 -1.31 -1.21 -18.39
CA ASP A 120 -2.52 -2.03 -18.56
C ASP A 120 -2.16 -3.40 -19.11
N GLU A 121 -2.77 -4.44 -18.61
CA GLU A 121 -2.67 -5.79 -19.16
C GLU A 121 -3.61 -6.03 -20.37
N GLY A 122 -4.04 -4.96 -21.00
CA GLY A 122 -4.75 -4.87 -22.27
C GLY A 122 -5.83 -5.91 -22.52
N ALA A 123 -7.09 -5.52 -22.33
CA ALA A 123 -8.24 -6.17 -22.95
C ALA A 123 -8.72 -5.31 -24.13
N GLU A 124 -9.24 -5.95 -25.17
CA GLU A 124 -10.12 -5.24 -26.12
C GLU A 124 -11.22 -4.54 -25.32
N ASN A 125 -11.42 -3.24 -25.56
CA ASN A 125 -12.39 -2.42 -24.85
C ASN A 125 -12.08 -2.15 -23.36
N ASN A 126 -10.81 -1.95 -22.99
CA ASN A 126 -10.44 -1.51 -21.66
C ASN A 126 -11.27 -0.26 -21.25
N PRO A 127 -12.10 -0.33 -20.17
CA PRO A 127 -12.93 0.81 -19.74
C PRO A 127 -12.12 1.99 -19.24
N GLU A 128 -10.82 1.83 -18.97
CA GLU A 128 -9.91 2.92 -18.62
C GLU A 128 -9.48 3.75 -19.84
N GLN A 129 -9.88 3.37 -21.05
CA GLN A 129 -9.54 4.12 -22.24
C GLN A 129 -10.17 5.52 -22.21
N ALA A 130 -9.34 6.53 -22.46
CA ALA A 130 -9.83 7.88 -22.71
C ALA A 130 -10.79 7.85 -23.92
N PRO A 131 -11.98 8.49 -23.81
CA PRO A 131 -12.84 8.66 -24.98
C PRO A 131 -12.04 9.38 -26.10
N ALA A 132 -12.29 9.00 -27.35
CA ALA A 132 -11.70 9.73 -28.46
C ALA A 132 -12.20 11.18 -28.50
N GLU A 133 -11.39 12.08 -29.02
CA GLU A 133 -11.69 13.49 -29.26
C GLU A 133 -12.12 14.27 -27.99
N LYS A 134 -11.59 13.83 -26.85
CA LYS A 134 -11.85 14.49 -25.56
C LYS A 134 -10.62 14.43 -24.66
N TRP A 135 -10.25 15.56 -24.09
CA TRP A 135 -9.27 15.62 -23.01
C TRP A 135 -9.76 14.87 -21.77
N THR A 136 -8.91 14.00 -21.25
CA THR A 136 -9.22 13.17 -20.07
C THR A 136 -8.00 13.14 -19.16
N GLU A 137 -8.18 13.48 -17.88
CA GLU A 137 -7.15 13.31 -16.89
C GLU A 137 -6.87 11.81 -16.66
N LYS A 138 -5.61 11.43 -16.67
CA LYS A 138 -5.10 10.13 -16.24
C LYS A 138 -4.24 10.33 -15.01
N SER A 139 -4.43 9.45 -14.01
CA SER A 139 -3.66 9.49 -12.76
C SER A 139 -3.33 8.09 -12.28
N TYR A 140 -2.07 7.89 -11.85
CA TYR A 140 -1.56 6.59 -11.42
C TYR A 140 -0.75 6.75 -10.14
N SER A 141 -0.92 5.82 -9.20
CA SER A 141 -0.17 5.79 -7.94
C SER A 141 1.29 5.42 -8.18
N ILE A 142 2.20 6.07 -7.47
CA ILE A 142 3.63 5.79 -7.49
C ILE A 142 3.97 4.93 -6.26
N ASP A 143 4.58 3.77 -6.46
CA ASP A 143 5.12 2.97 -5.38
C ASP A 143 6.34 3.71 -4.77
N LEU A 144 6.27 3.99 -3.48
CA LEU A 144 7.30 4.73 -2.75
C LEU A 144 8.59 3.94 -2.48
N THR A 145 8.57 2.64 -2.73
CA THR A 145 9.76 1.79 -2.62
C THR A 145 10.69 1.94 -3.82
N ASN A 146 10.29 2.74 -4.84
CA ASN A 146 11.11 2.98 -6.01
C ASN A 146 12.44 3.67 -5.65
N THR A 147 13.43 3.46 -6.52
CA THR A 147 14.78 4.04 -6.38
C THR A 147 15.10 5.08 -7.45
N VAL A 148 14.07 5.59 -8.14
CA VAL A 148 14.23 6.59 -9.19
C VAL A 148 14.67 7.93 -8.58
N GLY A 149 15.77 8.45 -9.07
CA GLY A 149 16.40 9.63 -8.52
C GLY A 149 15.75 10.96 -8.92
N ASN A 150 16.52 12.02 -8.76
CA ASN A 150 16.10 13.40 -9.06
C ASN A 150 15.89 13.67 -10.55
N SER A 151 16.57 12.94 -11.44
CA SER A 151 16.48 13.10 -12.89
C SER A 151 16.27 11.74 -13.53
N PHE A 152 15.28 11.64 -14.41
CA PHE A 152 14.91 10.38 -15.06
C PHE A 152 14.27 10.62 -16.43
N LYS A 153 14.15 9.56 -17.22
CA LYS A 153 13.34 9.53 -18.44
C LYS A 153 11.93 9.09 -18.11
N LEU A 154 10.94 9.95 -18.34
CA LEU A 154 9.54 9.58 -18.26
C LEU A 154 9.07 9.09 -19.63
N ARG A 155 8.52 7.89 -19.67
CA ARG A 155 7.96 7.22 -20.83
C ARG A 155 6.46 7.08 -20.62
N ILE A 156 5.69 7.66 -21.53
CA ILE A 156 4.26 7.85 -21.31
C ILE A 156 3.50 7.80 -22.62
N GLY A 157 2.38 7.09 -22.63
CA GLY A 157 1.52 7.09 -23.81
C GLY A 157 0.72 5.81 -24.01
N ILE A 158 0.06 5.76 -25.14
CA ILE A 158 -0.77 4.64 -25.57
C ILE A 158 0.02 3.70 -26.47
N LEU A 159 0.15 2.45 -26.07
CA LEU A 159 0.70 1.35 -26.86
C LEU A 159 -0.40 0.80 -27.76
N SER A 160 -0.42 1.19 -29.02
CA SER A 160 -1.40 0.76 -30.01
C SER A 160 -0.81 0.84 -31.41
N ASP A 161 -1.29 -0.03 -32.28
CA ASP A 161 -1.02 0.13 -33.73
C ASP A 161 -1.64 1.44 -34.23
N ASN A 162 -0.86 2.25 -34.93
CA ASN A 162 -1.25 3.58 -35.41
C ASN A 162 -1.78 4.52 -34.30
N ALA A 163 -1.16 4.50 -33.13
CA ALA A 163 -1.52 5.40 -32.03
C ALA A 163 -1.42 6.87 -32.48
N ASP A 164 -2.44 7.65 -32.13
CA ASP A 164 -2.51 9.10 -32.38
C ASP A 164 -3.10 9.79 -31.17
N TYR A 165 -2.26 10.47 -30.39
CA TYR A 165 -2.66 11.11 -29.13
C TYR A 165 -1.82 12.34 -28.80
N LEU A 166 -2.38 13.16 -27.92
CA LEU A 166 -1.73 14.33 -27.34
C LEU A 166 -1.62 14.14 -25.83
N ILE A 167 -0.55 14.66 -25.25
CA ILE A 167 -0.32 14.70 -23.80
C ILE A 167 0.00 16.12 -23.38
N ASP A 168 -0.55 16.53 -22.23
CA ASP A 168 -0.32 17.84 -21.63
C ASP A 168 -0.31 17.75 -20.10
N ASN A 169 0.17 18.81 -19.43
CA ASN A 169 0.06 19.00 -17.98
C ASN A 169 0.56 17.80 -17.17
N VAL A 170 1.76 17.32 -17.46
CA VAL A 170 2.38 16.25 -16.67
C VAL A 170 2.73 16.77 -15.28
N ARG A 171 2.19 16.16 -14.24
CA ARG A 171 2.31 16.63 -12.86
C ARG A 171 2.46 15.49 -11.88
N LEU A 172 3.11 15.79 -10.74
CA LEU A 172 3.35 14.85 -9.65
C LEU A 172 2.69 15.35 -8.38
N LYS A 173 1.94 14.49 -7.69
CA LYS A 173 1.30 14.80 -6.41
C LYS A 173 2.35 14.83 -5.30
N VAL A 174 2.59 16.02 -4.75
CA VAL A 174 3.50 16.19 -3.61
C VAL A 174 2.91 15.50 -2.39
N ILE A 175 3.74 14.73 -1.69
CA ILE A 175 3.37 14.12 -0.42
C ILE A 175 3.59 15.16 0.67
N ASN A 176 2.53 15.56 1.36
CA ASN A 176 2.62 16.39 2.55
C ASN A 176 3.18 15.56 3.72
N GLU A 177 3.79 16.21 4.72
CA GLU A 177 4.32 15.49 5.89
C GLU A 177 3.25 14.68 6.62
N GLU A 178 2.02 15.20 6.69
CA GLU A 178 0.87 14.52 7.30
C GLU A 178 0.38 13.29 6.50
N ASP A 179 0.68 13.23 5.20
CA ASP A 179 0.32 12.10 4.32
C ASP A 179 1.42 11.03 4.28
N MET A 180 2.62 11.34 4.79
CA MET A 180 3.73 10.38 4.82
C MET A 180 3.43 9.22 5.78
N PRO A 181 3.88 7.99 5.46
CA PRO A 181 3.73 6.86 6.38
C PRO A 181 4.20 7.21 7.80
N GLY A 182 3.36 6.87 8.77
CA GLY A 182 3.70 6.95 10.18
C GLY A 182 4.63 5.80 10.61
N LYS A 183 4.92 5.76 11.91
CA LYS A 183 5.67 4.65 12.49
C LYS A 183 4.72 3.50 12.80
N SER A 184 4.69 2.49 11.95
CA SER A 184 3.92 1.28 12.19
C SER A 184 4.41 0.50 13.42
N GLN A 185 3.48 -0.13 14.13
CA GLN A 185 3.70 -1.08 15.22
C GLN A 185 3.65 -2.55 14.74
N ASN A 186 3.48 -2.77 13.42
CA ASN A 186 3.41 -4.12 12.85
C ASN A 186 4.61 -4.96 13.28
N GLY A 187 4.34 -6.20 13.71
CA GLY A 187 5.36 -7.11 14.25
C GLY A 187 5.68 -6.91 15.73
N THR A 188 5.09 -5.93 16.44
CA THR A 188 5.27 -5.78 17.89
C THR A 188 4.28 -6.65 18.67
N VAL A 189 4.71 -7.18 19.81
CA VAL A 189 3.84 -7.94 20.72
C VAL A 189 3.60 -7.13 21.98
N THR A 190 2.34 -6.77 22.24
CA THR A 190 1.93 -6.00 23.41
C THR A 190 0.78 -6.69 24.10
N ASN A 191 0.88 -6.90 25.43
CA ASN A 191 -0.15 -7.57 26.23
C ASN A 191 -0.58 -8.95 25.71
N GLY A 192 0.34 -9.70 25.09
CA GLY A 192 0.08 -11.03 24.53
C GLY A 192 -0.57 -11.02 23.14
N TRP A 193 -0.64 -9.88 22.48
CA TRP A 193 -1.14 -9.72 21.12
C TRP A 193 -0.04 -9.24 20.18
N LEU A 194 0.13 -9.91 19.05
CA LEU A 194 0.94 -9.44 17.93
C LEU A 194 0.15 -8.39 17.14
N MET A 195 0.68 -7.19 16.96
CA MET A 195 0.14 -6.25 15.99
C MET A 195 0.46 -6.77 14.59
N ALA A 196 -0.55 -7.21 13.88
CA ALA A 196 -0.41 -7.73 12.51
C ALA A 196 -0.52 -6.62 11.47
N GLU A 197 -1.46 -5.67 11.67
CA GLU A 197 -1.61 -4.48 10.81
C GLU A 197 -2.27 -3.33 11.56
N ASP A 198 -1.61 -2.16 11.58
CA ASP A 198 -2.07 -0.92 12.21
C ASP A 198 -2.31 0.22 11.20
N PHE A 199 -2.15 -0.03 9.91
CA PHE A 199 -2.28 0.90 8.79
C PHE A 199 -1.42 2.17 8.86
N GLU A 200 -0.64 2.38 9.91
CA GLU A 200 0.22 3.56 10.06
C GLU A 200 1.37 3.57 9.02
N GLY A 201 1.79 2.40 8.57
CA GLY A 201 2.85 2.23 7.55
C GLY A 201 2.43 2.60 6.12
N TYR A 202 1.15 2.91 5.88
CA TYR A 202 0.65 3.30 4.56
C TYR A 202 0.69 4.81 4.35
N LEU A 203 0.74 5.23 3.09
CA LEU A 203 0.41 6.62 2.73
C LEU A 203 -1.07 6.90 2.96
N MET A 204 -1.38 8.12 3.32
CA MET A 204 -2.75 8.62 3.30
C MET A 204 -3.33 8.55 1.88
N GLY A 205 -4.50 7.95 1.74
CA GLY A 205 -5.15 7.73 0.45
C GLY A 205 -4.63 6.52 -0.34
N ALA A 206 -3.71 5.71 0.24
CA ALA A 206 -3.27 4.46 -0.37
C ALA A 206 -4.47 3.55 -0.64
N LYS A 207 -4.57 3.01 -1.87
CA LYS A 207 -5.65 2.10 -2.22
C LYS A 207 -5.37 0.70 -1.70
N LEU A 208 -6.38 0.11 -1.09
CA LEU A 208 -6.38 -1.28 -0.65
C LEU A 208 -7.14 -2.14 -1.67
N THR A 209 -6.80 -3.41 -1.73
CA THR A 209 -7.53 -4.36 -2.57
C THR A 209 -8.92 -4.62 -2.00
N VAL A 210 -9.93 -4.64 -2.86
CA VAL A 210 -11.28 -5.07 -2.51
C VAL A 210 -11.45 -6.52 -2.96
N TYR A 211 -11.81 -7.40 -2.04
CA TYR A 211 -12.03 -8.82 -2.30
C TYR A 211 -13.52 -9.13 -2.40
N PRO A 212 -13.96 -9.82 -3.47
CA PRO A 212 -15.35 -10.27 -3.62
C PRO A 212 -15.59 -11.56 -2.84
N ILE A 213 -16.64 -11.62 -2.02
CA ILE A 213 -17.04 -12.85 -1.34
C ILE A 213 -17.77 -13.81 -2.29
N GLN A 214 -18.64 -13.32 -3.17
CA GLN A 214 -19.46 -14.14 -4.07
C GLN A 214 -19.51 -13.65 -5.52
N PHE A 215 -19.40 -12.35 -5.77
CA PHE A 215 -19.55 -11.71 -7.07
C PHE A 215 -18.34 -10.82 -7.36
N GLU A 216 -18.35 -10.08 -8.48
CA GLU A 216 -17.28 -9.15 -8.82
C GLU A 216 -16.99 -8.15 -7.70
N ALA A 217 -15.73 -7.82 -7.51
CA ALA A 217 -15.30 -6.82 -6.52
C ALA A 217 -15.88 -5.44 -6.87
N LYS A 218 -16.60 -4.85 -5.92
CA LYS A 218 -17.19 -3.52 -6.07
C LYS A 218 -17.04 -2.75 -4.77
N GLY A 219 -16.73 -1.48 -4.88
CA GLY A 219 -16.47 -0.62 -3.73
C GLY A 219 -15.08 0.01 -3.81
N ASN A 220 -14.79 0.83 -2.84
CA ASN A 220 -13.48 1.47 -2.70
C ASN A 220 -12.95 1.20 -1.31
N ALA A 221 -11.71 0.77 -1.25
CA ALA A 221 -10.98 0.64 0.01
C ALA A 221 -9.71 1.50 -0.06
N ASP A 222 -9.46 2.28 0.97
CA ASP A 222 -8.29 3.14 1.07
C ASP A 222 -7.86 3.34 2.53
N VAL A 223 -6.64 3.79 2.72
CA VAL A 223 -6.13 4.17 4.04
C VAL A 223 -6.38 5.67 4.22
N VAL A 224 -7.11 6.02 5.27
CA VAL A 224 -7.46 7.41 5.60
C VAL A 224 -7.21 7.70 7.07
N LYS A 225 -7.29 8.98 7.45
CA LYS A 225 -7.34 9.36 8.87
C LYS A 225 -8.55 8.68 9.52
N ALA A 226 -8.34 8.06 10.66
CA ALA A 226 -9.42 7.45 11.42
C ALA A 226 -10.54 8.46 11.73
N PRO A 227 -11.81 8.02 11.85
CA PRO A 227 -12.95 8.91 12.07
C PRO A 227 -12.94 9.60 13.43
N THR A 228 -12.05 9.20 14.34
CA THR A 228 -11.84 9.83 15.65
C THR A 228 -10.41 10.32 15.81
N ASP A 229 -10.21 11.44 16.53
CA ASP A 229 -8.91 12.11 16.62
C ASP A 229 -7.88 11.39 17.52
N ASP A 230 -8.30 10.39 18.28
CA ASP A 230 -7.46 9.59 19.18
C ASP A 230 -6.73 8.45 18.45
N ARG A 231 -6.95 8.27 17.16
CA ARG A 231 -6.36 7.24 16.32
C ARG A 231 -5.69 7.86 15.11
N GLY A 232 -4.67 7.20 14.60
CA GLY A 232 -3.94 7.63 13.42
C GLY A 232 -4.67 7.33 12.11
N ARG A 233 -4.18 6.32 11.41
CA ARG A 233 -4.75 5.85 10.14
C ARG A 233 -5.54 4.57 10.34
N SER A 234 -6.49 4.35 9.45
CA SER A 234 -7.29 3.14 9.41
C SER A 234 -7.64 2.77 7.97
N ALA A 235 -7.92 1.50 7.73
CA ALA A 235 -8.53 1.07 6.48
C ALA A 235 -9.99 1.50 6.44
N HIS A 236 -10.38 2.24 5.41
CA HIS A 236 -11.75 2.67 5.16
C HIS A 236 -12.32 1.88 3.98
N PHE A 237 -13.53 1.42 4.11
CA PHE A 237 -14.26 0.77 3.04
C PHE A 237 -15.60 1.47 2.79
N LYS A 238 -15.87 1.78 1.52
CA LYS A 238 -17.14 2.30 1.05
C LYS A 238 -17.76 1.33 0.05
N ALA A 239 -18.89 0.75 0.42
CA ALA A 239 -19.59 -0.21 -0.41
C ALA A 239 -20.29 0.46 -1.60
N THR A 240 -20.19 -0.17 -2.77
CA THR A 240 -21.05 0.13 -3.93
C THR A 240 -22.00 -1.01 -4.22
N ASP A 241 -21.79 -2.17 -3.62
CA ASP A 241 -22.61 -3.37 -3.72
C ASP A 241 -22.32 -4.28 -2.50
N TRP A 242 -23.08 -5.35 -2.34
CA TRP A 242 -22.91 -6.37 -1.33
C TRP A 242 -21.67 -7.25 -1.61
N ASN A 243 -21.27 -8.05 -0.60
CA ASN A 243 -20.31 -9.14 -0.74
C ASN A 243 -18.86 -8.72 -1.01
N ASN A 244 -18.45 -7.57 -0.53
CA ASN A 244 -17.09 -7.11 -0.69
C ASN A 244 -16.46 -6.75 0.65
N ILE A 245 -15.19 -7.12 0.82
CA ILE A 245 -14.38 -6.83 2.01
C ILE A 245 -12.97 -6.38 1.60
N ILE A 246 -12.18 -5.92 2.56
CA ILE A 246 -10.81 -5.46 2.35
C ILE A 246 -9.86 -6.65 2.31
N GLU A 247 -8.88 -6.64 1.40
CA GLU A 247 -7.74 -7.56 1.40
C GLU A 247 -6.45 -6.80 1.72
N VAL A 248 -5.69 -7.27 2.72
CA VAL A 248 -4.40 -6.71 3.13
C VAL A 248 -3.34 -7.82 3.28
N PRO A 249 -2.08 -7.58 2.88
CA PRO A 249 -1.01 -8.53 3.09
C PRO A 249 -0.58 -8.53 4.57
N ILE A 250 -0.52 -9.70 5.18
CA ILE A 250 -0.01 -9.88 6.55
C ILE A 250 1.32 -10.62 6.49
N LYS A 251 2.26 -10.17 7.31
CA LYS A 251 3.53 -10.84 7.56
C LYS A 251 3.67 -11.09 9.06
N LEU A 252 3.69 -12.36 9.43
CA LEU A 252 3.87 -12.79 10.81
C LEU A 252 5.31 -12.68 11.28
N LEU A 253 5.56 -12.92 12.56
CA LEU A 253 6.91 -13.05 13.10
C LEU A 253 7.68 -14.15 12.37
N GLN A 254 8.97 -13.95 12.23
CA GLN A 254 9.83 -14.94 11.57
C GLN A 254 9.72 -16.31 12.27
N GLY A 255 9.47 -17.34 11.47
CA GLY A 255 9.38 -18.73 11.96
C GLY A 255 8.02 -19.09 12.56
N THR A 256 7.01 -18.21 12.48
CA THR A 256 5.63 -18.53 12.85
C THR A 256 4.73 -18.62 11.62
N VAL A 257 3.65 -19.37 11.76
CA VAL A 257 2.57 -19.53 10.78
C VAL A 257 1.23 -19.25 11.44
N LEU A 258 0.14 -19.10 10.68
CA LEU A 258 -1.16 -18.70 11.23
C LEU A 258 -1.67 -19.65 12.33
N SER A 259 -1.42 -20.95 12.21
CA SER A 259 -1.81 -21.94 13.22
C SER A 259 -1.10 -21.81 14.58
N ASP A 260 -0.08 -20.97 14.67
CA ASP A 260 0.55 -20.62 15.96
C ASP A 260 -0.22 -19.56 16.74
N TYR A 261 -1.36 -19.10 16.23
CA TYR A 261 -2.21 -18.09 16.85
C TYR A 261 -3.61 -18.65 17.13
N SER A 262 -4.18 -18.29 18.30
CA SER A 262 -5.49 -18.78 18.75
C SER A 262 -6.64 -17.85 18.38
N ASP A 263 -6.38 -16.55 18.33
CA ASP A 263 -7.41 -15.56 18.11
C ASP A 263 -6.92 -14.45 17.18
N ILE A 264 -7.87 -13.88 16.42
CA ILE A 264 -7.71 -12.63 15.68
C ILE A 264 -8.59 -11.56 16.33
N SER A 265 -8.06 -10.35 16.46
CA SER A 265 -8.78 -9.18 16.94
C SER A 265 -8.57 -8.01 16.00
N PHE A 266 -9.57 -7.16 15.87
CA PHE A 266 -9.48 -5.89 15.17
C PHE A 266 -10.45 -4.88 15.76
N ASP A 267 -10.18 -3.61 15.52
CA ASP A 267 -11.08 -2.54 15.89
C ASP A 267 -11.93 -2.18 14.66
N LEU A 268 -13.23 -2.11 14.83
CA LEU A 268 -14.23 -1.84 13.81
C LEU A 268 -15.01 -0.58 14.18
N TYR A 269 -15.12 0.36 13.23
CA TYR A 269 -15.99 1.52 13.34
C TYR A 269 -16.99 1.49 12.20
N ILE A 270 -18.26 1.52 12.50
CA ILE A 270 -19.35 1.51 11.54
C ILE A 270 -19.92 2.92 11.46
N CYS A 271 -19.95 3.51 10.27
CA CYS A 271 -20.56 4.82 10.08
C CYS A 271 -22.07 4.76 10.33
N ASP A 272 -22.65 5.88 10.74
CA ASP A 272 -24.09 6.00 10.93
C ASP A 272 -24.82 5.73 9.61
N GLY A 273 -25.79 4.89 9.66
CA GLY A 273 -26.59 4.47 8.50
C GLY A 273 -27.29 3.17 8.83
N SER A 274 -28.23 2.78 8.14
CA SER A 274 -29.15 1.68 8.07
C SER A 274 -29.15 0.59 9.16
N ASP A 275 -30.34 0.20 9.54
CA ASP A 275 -30.70 -0.98 10.35
C ASP A 275 -30.57 -2.30 9.56
N ARG A 276 -29.58 -2.44 8.68
CA ARG A 276 -29.48 -3.58 7.79
C ARG A 276 -28.50 -4.63 8.27
N TYR A 277 -28.68 -5.80 7.74
CA TYR A 277 -27.88 -7.00 7.92
C TYR A 277 -26.39 -6.75 7.70
N ARG A 278 -25.52 -7.15 8.65
CA ARG A 278 -24.08 -6.89 8.64
C ARG A 278 -23.32 -8.13 9.08
N ASP A 279 -22.97 -8.97 8.10
CA ASP A 279 -22.20 -10.18 8.36
C ASP A 279 -20.70 -9.87 8.36
N ILE A 280 -19.97 -10.41 9.30
CA ILE A 280 -18.51 -10.28 9.36
C ILE A 280 -17.86 -11.49 8.69
N TYR A 281 -16.90 -11.23 7.83
CA TYR A 281 -16.11 -12.24 7.13
C TYR A 281 -14.62 -12.03 7.39
N ILE A 282 -13.92 -13.13 7.63
CA ILE A 282 -12.47 -13.15 7.84
C ILE A 282 -11.93 -14.39 7.14
N TYR A 283 -10.96 -14.20 6.22
CA TYR A 283 -10.25 -15.27 5.53
C TYR A 283 -8.75 -15.03 5.60
N ALA A 284 -7.99 -16.12 5.66
CA ALA A 284 -6.55 -16.11 5.43
C ALA A 284 -6.30 -16.81 4.09
N ASP A 285 -5.83 -16.09 3.09
CA ASP A 285 -5.85 -16.54 1.69
C ASP A 285 -7.27 -17.03 1.31
N ASP A 286 -7.42 -18.31 0.95
CA ASP A 286 -8.73 -18.89 0.61
C ASP A 286 -9.36 -19.69 1.76
N GLU A 287 -8.75 -19.68 2.96
CA GLU A 287 -9.22 -20.41 4.13
C GLU A 287 -10.10 -19.54 5.04
N THR A 288 -11.25 -20.05 5.45
CA THR A 288 -12.22 -19.33 6.26
C THR A 288 -11.81 -19.35 7.73
N ILE A 289 -11.58 -18.18 8.33
CA ILE A 289 -11.48 -17.99 9.78
C ILE A 289 -12.88 -17.76 10.34
N LEU A 290 -13.65 -16.87 9.72
CA LEU A 290 -15.01 -16.56 10.10
C LEU A 290 -15.86 -16.30 8.87
N ALA A 291 -17.03 -16.92 8.80
CA ALA A 291 -18.10 -16.55 7.89
C ALA A 291 -19.38 -16.48 8.75
N GLN A 292 -19.59 -15.33 9.37
CA GLN A 292 -20.75 -15.13 10.24
C GLN A 292 -21.94 -14.71 9.37
N SER A 293 -22.87 -15.66 9.17
CA SER A 293 -24.20 -15.34 8.69
C SER A 293 -25.11 -15.16 9.88
N GLY A 294 -25.71 -14.04 10.06
CA GLY A 294 -26.64 -13.79 11.14
C GLY A 294 -26.76 -12.31 11.43
N ASN A 295 -27.74 -11.97 12.18
CA ASN A 295 -28.11 -10.61 12.49
C ASN A 295 -27.02 -9.90 13.32
N THR A 296 -26.13 -9.15 12.68
CA THR A 296 -25.24 -8.20 13.33
C THR A 296 -25.85 -6.80 13.42
N ASP A 297 -27.16 -6.66 13.20
CA ASP A 297 -27.93 -5.40 13.24
C ASP A 297 -27.77 -4.64 14.56
N GLN A 298 -27.26 -5.31 15.57
CA GLN A 298 -27.08 -4.73 16.92
C GLN A 298 -25.69 -4.12 17.13
N GLU A 299 -24.82 -4.13 16.13
CA GLU A 299 -23.54 -3.46 16.27
C GLU A 299 -23.75 -1.95 16.30
N LYS A 300 -23.21 -1.33 17.33
CA LYS A 300 -23.30 0.12 17.49
C LYS A 300 -22.57 0.83 16.38
N THR A 301 -23.14 1.92 15.92
CA THR A 301 -22.54 2.85 14.96
C THR A 301 -21.94 4.05 15.67
N GLY A 302 -21.01 4.75 15.02
CA GLY A 302 -20.42 5.97 15.53
C GLY A 302 -19.40 5.77 16.67
N GLU A 303 -19.03 4.53 16.99
CA GLU A 303 -17.99 4.24 17.99
C GLU A 303 -17.10 3.07 17.55
N TRP A 304 -15.87 3.03 18.06
CA TRP A 304 -14.96 1.92 17.84
C TRP A 304 -15.33 0.72 18.71
N LEU A 305 -15.44 -0.45 18.08
CA LEU A 305 -15.76 -1.73 18.70
C LEU A 305 -14.59 -2.69 18.49
N THR A 306 -13.99 -3.20 19.57
CA THR A 306 -12.99 -4.26 19.45
C THR A 306 -13.69 -5.60 19.24
N LYS A 307 -13.41 -6.25 18.12
CA LYS A 307 -13.89 -7.58 17.77
C LYS A 307 -12.81 -8.61 18.03
N VAL A 308 -13.20 -9.79 18.54
CA VAL A 308 -12.29 -10.92 18.80
C VAL A 308 -12.95 -12.20 18.32
N PHE A 309 -12.23 -12.98 17.54
CA PHE A 309 -12.70 -14.26 17.00
C PHE A 309 -11.60 -15.32 17.12
N SER A 310 -12.01 -16.55 17.44
CA SER A 310 -11.06 -17.67 17.48
C SER A 310 -10.67 -18.12 16.08
N ILE A 311 -9.39 -18.41 15.92
CA ILE A 311 -8.84 -18.97 14.67
C ILE A 311 -9.08 -20.48 14.71
N PRO A 312 -9.77 -21.07 13.72
CA PRO A 312 -9.98 -22.51 13.67
C PRO A 312 -8.67 -23.29 13.59
N GLU A 313 -8.66 -24.48 14.19
CA GLU A 313 -7.53 -25.40 14.01
C GLU A 313 -7.42 -25.91 12.57
N GLY A 314 -6.20 -26.18 12.13
CA GLY A 314 -5.96 -26.82 10.83
C GLY A 314 -5.83 -25.87 9.64
N LEU A 315 -5.82 -24.56 9.87
CA LEU A 315 -5.50 -23.60 8.79
C LEU A 315 -4.03 -23.74 8.37
N SER A 316 -3.79 -23.63 7.06
CA SER A 316 -2.48 -23.85 6.44
C SER A 316 -1.74 -22.57 6.05
N ALA A 317 -2.34 -21.40 6.25
CA ALA A 317 -1.74 -20.10 5.90
C ALA A 317 -0.37 -19.94 6.58
N GLY A 318 0.63 -19.61 5.74
CA GLY A 318 2.03 -19.56 6.15
C GLY A 318 2.43 -18.30 6.92
N ASN A 319 3.72 -18.00 6.91
CA ASN A 319 4.27 -16.80 7.55
C ASN A 319 3.79 -15.50 6.88
N THR A 320 3.45 -15.56 5.61
CA THR A 320 2.90 -14.45 4.83
C THR A 320 1.61 -14.92 4.17
N PHE A 321 0.54 -14.17 4.30
CA PHE A 321 -0.76 -14.47 3.69
C PHE A 321 -1.56 -13.19 3.44
N LYS A 322 -2.62 -13.30 2.66
CA LYS A 322 -3.59 -12.23 2.44
C LYS A 322 -4.73 -12.37 3.46
N LEU A 323 -4.82 -11.40 4.36
CA LEU A 323 -5.97 -11.30 5.25
C LEU A 323 -7.10 -10.59 4.51
N ARG A 324 -8.25 -11.25 4.40
CA ARG A 324 -9.47 -10.67 3.87
C ARG A 324 -10.43 -10.47 5.03
N ILE A 325 -10.79 -9.23 5.28
CA ILE A 325 -11.51 -8.88 6.52
C ILE A 325 -12.51 -7.76 6.25
N GLY A 326 -13.66 -7.84 6.85
CA GLY A 326 -14.66 -6.78 6.77
C GLY A 326 -16.07 -7.23 7.00
N MET A 327 -16.99 -6.34 6.68
CA MET A 327 -18.42 -6.58 6.78
C MET A 327 -19.09 -6.56 5.41
N ASN A 328 -20.03 -7.45 5.25
CA ASN A 328 -21.00 -7.39 4.15
C ASN A 328 -22.03 -6.29 4.47
N ILE A 329 -21.98 -5.18 3.75
CA ILE A 329 -22.82 -4.00 3.98
C ILE A 329 -23.50 -3.56 2.68
N ALA A 330 -24.60 -2.82 2.80
CA ALA A 330 -25.35 -2.35 1.64
C ALA A 330 -24.62 -1.22 0.90
N ALA A 331 -24.98 -1.01 -0.37
CA ALA A 331 -24.43 0.09 -1.17
C ALA A 331 -24.63 1.45 -0.49
N GLY A 332 -23.54 2.22 -0.43
CA GLY A 332 -23.50 3.53 0.22
C GLY A 332 -23.11 3.52 1.69
N GLU A 333 -23.06 2.34 2.34
CA GLU A 333 -22.58 2.21 3.71
C GLU A 333 -21.05 2.19 3.77
N GLU A 334 -20.51 2.55 4.94
CA GLU A 334 -19.08 2.70 5.16
C GLU A 334 -18.68 2.14 6.52
N TYR A 335 -17.49 1.53 6.58
CA TYR A 335 -16.85 1.14 7.84
C TYR A 335 -15.34 1.37 7.80
N TYR A 336 -14.74 1.38 8.99
CA TYR A 336 -13.30 1.44 9.16
C TYR A 336 -12.81 0.24 9.94
N ILE A 337 -11.60 -0.25 9.60
CA ILE A 337 -10.89 -1.29 10.34
C ILE A 337 -9.53 -0.74 10.74
N ASP A 338 -9.13 -1.06 11.97
CA ASP A 338 -7.85 -0.67 12.51
C ASP A 338 -7.31 -1.75 13.47
N ASN A 339 -6.02 -1.69 13.79
CA ASN A 339 -5.38 -2.47 14.83
C ASN A 339 -5.68 -3.98 14.72
N VAL A 340 -5.41 -4.60 13.60
CA VAL A 340 -5.52 -6.04 13.42
C VAL A 340 -4.44 -6.73 14.25
N ARG A 341 -4.86 -7.63 15.16
CA ARG A 341 -3.97 -8.30 16.11
C ARG A 341 -4.21 -9.80 16.11
N LEU A 342 -3.16 -10.54 16.39
CA LEU A 342 -3.21 -12.00 16.52
C LEU A 342 -2.71 -12.41 17.89
N ARG A 343 -3.40 -13.34 18.56
CA ARG A 343 -2.98 -13.86 19.87
C ARG A 343 -2.24 -15.17 19.66
N PRO A 344 -0.93 -15.27 20.00
CA PRO A 344 -0.21 -16.53 19.94
C PRO A 344 -0.86 -17.60 20.83
N THR A 345 -0.99 -18.86 20.33
CA THR A 345 -1.53 -20.03 21.08
C THR A 345 -0.69 -20.37 22.29
N THR A 346 0.61 -20.16 22.19
CA THR A 346 1.52 -20.24 23.31
C THR A 346 1.87 -18.83 23.71
N ALA A 347 1.65 -18.47 24.97
CA ALA A 347 2.21 -17.26 25.52
C ALA A 347 3.72 -17.31 25.32
N THR A 348 4.20 -16.86 24.17
CA THR A 348 5.58 -16.49 24.01
C THR A 348 5.76 -15.33 24.95
N GLY A 349 6.37 -15.61 26.10
CA GLY A 349 6.62 -14.60 27.13
C GLY A 349 7.68 -13.60 26.67
N ILE A 350 7.42 -12.93 25.56
CA ILE A 350 8.19 -11.79 25.08
C ILE A 350 7.38 -10.56 25.46
N THR A 351 7.49 -10.16 26.70
CA THR A 351 7.11 -8.82 27.12
C THR A 351 8.20 -7.88 26.60
N ASP A 352 7.80 -6.96 25.73
CA ASP A 352 8.45 -5.71 25.39
C ASP A 352 10.00 -5.72 25.34
N VAL A 353 10.54 -5.94 24.18
CA VAL A 353 11.87 -5.43 23.89
C VAL A 353 11.69 -4.16 23.06
N GLN A 354 11.50 -3.04 23.74
CA GLN A 354 11.62 -1.74 23.12
C GLN A 354 12.97 -1.59 22.41
N ALA A 355 12.89 -1.12 21.18
CA ALA A 355 13.95 -0.77 20.26
C ALA A 355 15.27 -0.29 20.90
N GLY A 356 16.15 -1.19 21.12
CA GLY A 356 17.59 -1.11 21.12
C GLY A 356 18.04 -2.30 20.31
N ALA A 357 19.16 -2.25 19.65
CA ALA A 357 19.68 -3.25 18.71
C ALA A 357 19.79 -4.70 19.23
N GLU A 358 19.16 -5.06 20.33
CA GLU A 358 19.28 -6.32 21.04
C GLU A 358 17.91 -6.96 21.26
N THR A 359 17.73 -8.20 20.80
CA THR A 359 16.51 -8.98 21.03
C THR A 359 16.83 -10.31 21.72
N VAL A 360 15.92 -10.76 22.61
CA VAL A 360 15.99 -12.09 23.24
C VAL A 360 14.82 -12.90 22.76
N VAL A 361 15.08 -14.04 22.13
CA VAL A 361 14.06 -14.93 21.57
C VAL A 361 14.17 -16.30 22.24
N VAL A 362 13.05 -16.87 22.67
CA VAL A 362 13.01 -18.26 23.17
C VAL A 362 13.12 -19.20 21.95
N VAL A 363 14.05 -20.13 22.01
CA VAL A 363 14.24 -21.18 21.01
C VAL A 363 14.09 -22.54 21.68
N ASP A 364 14.00 -23.60 20.88
CA ASP A 364 13.92 -24.94 21.43
C ASP A 364 15.15 -25.25 22.30
N GLY A 365 14.90 -25.58 23.57
CA GLY A 365 15.93 -25.86 24.58
C GLY A 365 16.76 -24.65 25.03
N GLY A 366 16.29 -23.39 24.88
CA GLY A 366 17.04 -22.25 25.34
C GLY A 366 16.56 -20.86 24.93
N VAL A 367 17.47 -19.92 24.87
CA VAL A 367 17.22 -18.54 24.39
C VAL A 367 18.29 -18.12 23.40
N MET A 368 17.87 -17.40 22.37
CA MET A 368 18.75 -16.74 21.42
C MET A 368 18.77 -15.24 21.72
N ILE A 369 19.96 -14.69 21.89
CA ILE A 369 20.21 -13.26 22.11
C ILE A 369 20.80 -12.72 20.81
N ASN A 370 20.10 -11.79 20.17
CA ASN A 370 20.59 -11.10 18.98
C ASN A 370 21.03 -9.69 19.42
N ALA A 371 22.25 -9.34 19.09
CA ALA A 371 22.83 -8.03 19.39
C ALA A 371 23.45 -7.44 18.12
N GLY A 372 23.07 -6.22 17.78
CA GLY A 372 23.62 -5.49 16.62
C GLY A 372 25.07 -5.06 16.81
N ALA A 373 25.56 -5.08 18.06
CA ALA A 373 26.94 -4.85 18.48
C ALA A 373 27.21 -5.70 19.73
N LYS A 374 28.48 -5.76 20.18
CA LYS A 374 28.85 -6.50 21.40
C LYS A 374 28.02 -6.07 22.61
N ALA A 375 27.23 -6.99 23.16
CA ALA A 375 26.32 -6.78 24.28
C ALA A 375 26.62 -7.74 25.43
N ALA A 376 26.83 -7.24 26.63
CA ALA A 376 26.94 -8.10 27.82
C ALA A 376 25.59 -8.68 28.19
N TYR A 377 25.56 -9.99 28.43
CA TYR A 377 24.34 -10.68 28.88
C TYR A 377 24.55 -11.50 30.15
N ALA A 378 23.49 -11.69 30.92
CA ALA A 378 23.40 -12.62 32.01
C ALA A 378 21.98 -13.25 32.07
N VAL A 379 21.92 -14.54 32.32
CA VAL A 379 20.69 -15.31 32.47
C VAL A 379 20.59 -15.78 33.91
N TYR A 380 19.45 -15.52 34.56
CA TYR A 380 19.18 -15.88 35.94
C TYR A 380 18.00 -16.84 36.02
N ASP A 381 18.05 -17.81 36.91
CA ASP A 381 16.90 -18.62 37.29
C ASP A 381 15.95 -17.81 38.24
N ILE A 382 14.79 -18.40 38.57
CA ILE A 382 13.80 -17.76 39.46
C ILE A 382 14.30 -17.51 40.90
N SER A 383 15.42 -18.14 41.29
CA SER A 383 16.06 -17.91 42.59
C SER A 383 17.05 -16.75 42.55
N GLY A 384 17.26 -16.14 41.39
CA GLY A 384 18.24 -15.05 41.13
C GLY A 384 19.65 -15.54 40.93
N ARG A 385 19.89 -16.85 40.81
CA ARG A 385 21.21 -17.42 40.52
C ARG A 385 21.53 -17.27 39.03
N ALA A 386 22.70 -16.73 38.71
CA ALA A 386 23.17 -16.69 37.33
C ALA A 386 23.46 -18.11 36.80
N VAL A 387 22.77 -18.50 35.72
CA VAL A 387 22.95 -19.79 35.05
C VAL A 387 23.78 -19.68 33.79
N SER A 388 23.88 -18.48 33.20
CA SER A 388 24.77 -18.17 32.07
C SER A 388 25.10 -16.70 32.04
N GLN A 389 26.30 -16.33 31.63
CA GLN A 389 26.71 -14.94 31.39
C GLN A 389 27.80 -14.87 30.33
N GLY A 390 27.90 -13.73 29.66
CA GLY A 390 28.91 -13.52 28.62
C GLY A 390 28.68 -12.26 27.79
N VAL A 391 29.25 -12.27 26.60
CA VAL A 391 29.05 -11.22 25.58
C VAL A 391 28.46 -11.87 24.34
N ALA A 392 27.36 -11.34 23.85
CA ALA A 392 26.78 -11.63 22.54
C ALA A 392 27.39 -10.68 21.51
N ASP A 393 27.88 -11.20 20.40
CA ASP A 393 28.38 -10.48 19.24
C ASP A 393 27.64 -11.06 18.03
N GLY A 394 26.64 -10.33 17.53
CA GLY A 394 25.63 -10.90 16.62
C GLY A 394 24.63 -11.80 17.34
N SER A 395 24.41 -13.02 16.85
CA SER A 395 23.45 -13.97 17.41
C SER A 395 24.14 -14.96 18.34
N LYS A 396 23.65 -15.11 19.58
CA LYS A 396 24.18 -16.00 20.62
C LYS A 396 23.08 -16.87 21.21
N THR A 397 23.13 -18.18 21.01
CA THR A 397 22.22 -19.13 21.67
C THR A 397 22.78 -19.56 23.03
N VAL A 398 21.92 -19.55 24.04
CA VAL A 398 22.17 -20.05 25.39
C VAL A 398 21.23 -21.23 25.64
N THR A 399 21.77 -22.44 25.76
CA THR A 399 21.01 -23.63 26.08
C THR A 399 20.57 -23.59 27.55
N LEU A 400 19.29 -23.83 27.82
CA LEU A 400 18.68 -23.78 29.15
C LEU A 400 17.74 -24.98 29.29
N GLN A 401 17.60 -25.47 30.51
CA GLN A 401 16.54 -26.46 30.84
C GLN A 401 15.18 -25.77 30.85
N ARG A 402 14.12 -26.60 30.79
CA ARG A 402 12.75 -26.08 30.96
C ARG A 402 12.63 -25.30 32.26
N GLY A 403 12.10 -24.10 32.19
CA GLY A 403 11.98 -23.24 33.37
C GLY A 403 11.77 -21.77 33.01
N VAL A 404 11.55 -20.98 34.07
CA VAL A 404 11.43 -19.52 33.95
C VAL A 404 12.78 -18.89 34.26
N TYR A 405 13.21 -17.98 33.39
CA TYR A 405 14.48 -17.27 33.50
C TYR A 405 14.30 -15.78 33.30
N VAL A 406 15.24 -15.00 33.87
CA VAL A 406 15.39 -13.58 33.59
C VAL A 406 16.69 -13.41 32.79
N VAL A 407 16.56 -12.98 31.54
CA VAL A 407 17.69 -12.64 30.67
C VAL A 407 17.92 -11.15 30.73
N ARG A 408 19.14 -10.76 31.11
CA ARG A 408 19.56 -9.36 31.15
C ARG A 408 20.57 -9.11 30.02
N VAL A 409 20.31 -8.12 29.18
CA VAL A 409 21.21 -7.72 28.08
C VAL A 409 21.42 -6.21 28.18
N ASN A 410 22.69 -5.76 28.25
CA ASN A 410 23.06 -4.36 28.41
C ASN A 410 22.25 -3.61 29.49
N GLY A 411 21.98 -4.27 30.61
CA GLY A 411 21.26 -3.68 31.74
C GLY A 411 19.72 -3.80 31.65
N LYS A 412 19.14 -4.16 30.52
CA LYS A 412 17.70 -4.42 30.37
C LYS A 412 17.42 -5.89 30.68
N ALA A 413 16.32 -6.15 31.40
CA ALA A 413 15.93 -7.48 31.83
C ALA A 413 14.64 -7.94 31.15
N VAL A 414 14.63 -9.18 30.67
CA VAL A 414 13.47 -9.84 30.04
C VAL A 414 13.21 -11.17 30.76
N LYS A 415 11.97 -11.43 31.14
CA LYS A 415 11.56 -12.71 31.69
C LYS A 415 11.17 -13.64 30.54
N VAL A 416 11.72 -14.85 30.52
CA VAL A 416 11.46 -15.87 29.48
C VAL A 416 11.02 -17.18 30.11
N LEU A 417 10.20 -17.94 29.38
CA LEU A 417 9.81 -19.32 29.73
C LEU A 417 10.40 -20.24 28.67
N VAL A 418 11.37 -21.07 29.05
CA VAL A 418 11.92 -22.14 28.22
C VAL A 418 11.12 -23.41 28.46
N ARG A 419 10.62 -24.05 27.41
CA ARG A 419 9.76 -25.24 27.43
C ARG A 419 10.51 -26.49 27.00
#